data_59a9330b0819f2dc69bc36afa46b4977
#
_entry.id   59a9330b0819f2dc69bc36afa46b4977
#
_cell.length_a   1.000
_cell.length_b   1.000
_cell.length_c   1.000
_cell.angle_alpha   90.00
_cell.angle_beta   90.00
_cell.angle_gamma   90.00
#
_symmetry.space_group_name_H-M   'P 1'
#
loop_
_entity.id
_entity.type
_entity.pdbx_description
1 polymer ?
#
loop_
_entity_poly.entity_id
_entity_poly.type
_entity_poly.pdbx_seq_one_letter_code
_entity_poly.pdbx_strand_id
1 'polypeptide(L)'
;MQEIIKIENGVTRMPAWRMAEPVNYTLRGDEQQAIVGPNGGGKSMLIDILVGRHPLLMHDVQYNFSPSNSPLVSDNIKYITFRDAYGGDNDKSYYLQQRWNQMEINEETPTVGSKLEEAYLRSGEDSPRHRELRDRLYKMFNIDKLLDKYIILLSSGELRKLKLTEALLSAPRVLIMDNPFIGLDAEARDQLKELLKMLVGQQNLQIILVLSKSDDIPDFITHVVEVRDMKVLPKVTLEEYQAHRQPIPPHVLSESKAQAILNLPERLKDYHAHDVVKMHNVRIQYGQRVILKDLDWTVHNGEHWALSGQNGAGKSTLLSLVCADNPQSYACDICLFDQNRGSGESIWDIKKHIGYVSPEMHRAYQRDLPAIRIVASGLKDSVGLYVKPDESEYDTCRFWMSVFGLEGLEERTFLKLSSGQQRLVLLARAFVKDPQLLILDEPLHGLDNSNRRLVKDVIETFCKRPNKTLIMVTHYEEELPACIDHRIRLVRHI
;
A
#
# COMPACT_ATOMS: atom_id res chain seq x y z
N MET A 1 5.99 -37.47 0.74
CA MET A 1 6.14 -36.14 0.13
C MET A 1 7.24 -35.40 0.85
N GLN A 2 8.04 -34.61 0.13
CA GLN A 2 9.16 -33.86 0.73
C GLN A 2 8.64 -32.70 1.56
N GLU A 3 9.06 -32.60 2.82
CA GLU A 3 8.82 -31.42 3.66
C GLU A 3 9.97 -30.43 3.41
N ILE A 4 9.61 -29.24 2.89
CA ILE A 4 10.59 -28.19 2.54
C ILE A 4 10.91 -27.33 3.73
N ILE A 5 9.88 -26.94 4.49
CA ILE A 5 10.01 -26.18 5.75
C ILE A 5 9.15 -26.89 6.79
N LYS A 6 9.72 -27.12 7.97
CA LYS A 6 9.01 -27.71 9.10
C LYS A 6 9.38 -27.02 10.39
N ILE A 7 8.37 -26.68 11.18
CA ILE A 7 8.48 -26.13 12.53
C ILE A 7 7.56 -26.96 13.44
N GLU A 8 8.11 -27.49 14.50
CA GLU A 8 7.37 -28.22 15.56
C GLU A 8 7.57 -27.51 16.89
N ASN A 9 6.45 -27.04 17.48
CA ASN A 9 6.45 -26.36 18.79
C ASN A 9 7.46 -25.20 18.88
N GLY A 10 7.62 -24.44 17.80
CA GLY A 10 8.61 -23.37 17.70
C GLY A 10 8.28 -22.17 18.61
N VAL A 11 9.22 -21.78 19.45
CA VAL A 11 9.15 -20.59 20.31
C VAL A 11 10.36 -19.71 20.03
N THR A 12 10.16 -18.45 19.69
CA THR A 12 11.26 -17.53 19.40
C THR A 12 12.06 -17.17 20.65
N ARG A 13 13.39 -16.95 20.48
CA ARG A 13 14.29 -16.60 21.58
C ARG A 13 13.89 -15.31 22.28
N MET A 14 13.58 -14.27 21.52
CA MET A 14 13.24 -12.96 22.10
C MET A 14 11.75 -12.86 22.43
N PRO A 15 11.39 -12.45 23.66
CA PRO A 15 9.99 -12.30 24.05
C PRO A 15 9.16 -11.39 23.17
N ALA A 16 9.77 -10.32 22.63
CA ALA A 16 9.09 -9.36 21.74
C ALA A 16 8.66 -9.98 20.39
N TRP A 17 9.20 -11.14 20.02
CA TRP A 17 8.89 -11.85 18.77
C TRP A 17 8.06 -13.10 18.97
N ARG A 18 7.57 -13.35 20.19
CA ARG A 18 6.79 -14.54 20.50
C ARG A 18 5.40 -14.46 19.92
N MET A 19 5.01 -15.55 19.30
CA MET A 19 3.61 -15.83 19.02
C MET A 19 2.90 -16.18 20.35
N ALA A 20 1.56 -16.06 20.36
CA ALA A 20 0.77 -16.37 21.57
C ALA A 20 0.81 -17.85 21.97
N GLU A 21 1.09 -18.72 20.99
CA GLU A 21 1.27 -20.17 21.18
C GLU A 21 2.51 -20.64 20.41
N PRO A 22 3.09 -21.79 20.76
CA PRO A 22 4.17 -22.38 19.98
C PRO A 22 3.76 -22.62 18.53
N VAL A 23 4.66 -22.26 17.60
CA VAL A 23 4.39 -22.34 16.16
C VAL A 23 4.55 -23.77 15.67
N ASN A 24 3.52 -24.26 14.99
CA ASN A 24 3.56 -25.47 14.19
C ASN A 24 3.28 -25.11 12.73
N TYR A 25 4.19 -25.45 11.82
CA TYR A 25 4.06 -25.11 10.41
C TYR A 25 4.76 -26.13 9.53
N THR A 26 4.17 -26.44 8.40
CA THR A 26 4.79 -27.33 7.41
C THR A 26 4.46 -26.87 5.98
N LEU A 27 5.50 -26.76 5.14
CA LEU A 27 5.40 -26.59 3.69
C LEU A 27 5.92 -27.84 2.99
N ARG A 28 5.11 -28.43 2.13
CA ARG A 28 5.49 -29.61 1.32
C ARG A 28 5.75 -29.25 -0.14
N GLY A 29 6.45 -30.12 -0.84
CA GLY A 29 6.87 -29.90 -2.23
C GLY A 29 5.75 -29.90 -3.26
N ASP A 30 4.56 -30.34 -2.90
CA ASP A 30 3.34 -30.37 -3.71
C ASP A 30 2.34 -29.26 -3.34
N GLU A 31 2.69 -28.42 -2.40
CA GLU A 31 1.79 -27.40 -1.87
C GLU A 31 2.14 -26.00 -2.40
N GLN A 32 1.09 -25.23 -2.68
CA GLN A 32 1.13 -23.78 -2.83
C GLN A 32 0.28 -23.21 -1.71
N GLN A 33 0.82 -22.30 -0.89
CA GLN A 33 0.16 -21.89 0.32
C GLN A 33 -0.25 -20.42 0.32
N ALA A 34 -1.37 -20.11 0.97
CA ALA A 34 -1.73 -18.76 1.38
C ALA A 34 -1.69 -18.65 2.90
N ILE A 35 -0.97 -17.64 3.42
CA ILE A 35 -1.01 -17.25 4.83
C ILE A 35 -1.97 -16.06 4.92
N VAL A 36 -3.10 -16.25 5.58
CA VAL A 36 -4.17 -15.26 5.64
C VAL A 36 -4.44 -14.81 7.08
N GLY A 37 -5.06 -13.66 7.25
CA GLY A 37 -5.47 -13.18 8.57
C GLY A 37 -5.53 -11.66 8.66
N PRO A 38 -6.08 -11.13 9.77
CA PRO A 38 -6.23 -9.69 9.96
C PRO A 38 -4.90 -8.97 10.06
N ASN A 39 -4.94 -7.65 9.87
CA ASN A 39 -3.78 -6.81 10.10
C ASN A 39 -3.39 -6.84 11.58
N GLY A 40 -2.09 -7.02 11.85
CA GLY A 40 -1.60 -7.19 13.21
C GLY A 40 -1.76 -8.60 13.78
N GLY A 41 -2.39 -9.55 13.06
CA GLY A 41 -2.62 -10.93 13.52
C GLY A 41 -1.38 -11.80 13.68
N GLY A 42 -0.18 -11.34 13.26
CA GLY A 42 1.09 -12.07 13.42
C GLY A 42 1.68 -12.66 12.14
N LYS A 43 1.07 -12.41 10.95
CA LYS A 43 1.56 -12.96 9.67
C LYS A 43 3.04 -12.64 9.38
N SER A 44 3.43 -11.37 9.52
CA SER A 44 4.82 -10.97 9.29
C SER A 44 5.79 -11.61 10.30
N MET A 45 5.34 -11.83 11.55
CA MET A 45 6.11 -12.53 12.56
C MET A 45 6.36 -13.99 12.16
N LEU A 46 5.32 -14.68 11.67
CA LEU A 46 5.47 -16.03 11.13
C LEU A 46 6.46 -16.05 9.96
N ILE A 47 6.35 -15.10 9.02
CA ILE A 47 7.29 -15.03 7.90
C ILE A 47 8.73 -14.82 8.37
N ASP A 48 8.96 -13.93 9.33
CA ASP A 48 10.32 -13.70 9.86
C ASP A 48 10.90 -14.94 10.55
N ILE A 49 10.05 -15.81 11.13
CA ILE A 49 10.47 -17.13 11.62
C ILE A 49 10.80 -18.04 10.42
N LEU A 50 9.93 -18.12 9.40
CA LEU A 50 10.13 -19.00 8.23
C LEU A 50 11.38 -18.66 7.42
N VAL A 51 11.77 -17.39 7.37
CA VAL A 51 13.01 -16.96 6.68
C VAL A 51 14.24 -16.92 7.58
N GLY A 52 14.12 -17.40 8.83
CA GLY A 52 15.23 -17.50 9.76
C GLY A 52 15.69 -16.19 10.42
N ARG A 53 14.91 -15.10 10.29
CA ARG A 53 15.22 -13.81 10.95
C ARG A 53 14.99 -13.86 12.47
N HIS A 54 14.06 -14.71 12.91
CA HIS A 54 13.71 -14.90 14.31
C HIS A 54 14.08 -16.31 14.75
N PRO A 55 15.26 -16.53 15.36
CA PRO A 55 15.72 -17.85 15.78
C PRO A 55 14.85 -18.41 16.91
N LEU A 56 14.68 -19.73 16.91
CA LEU A 56 13.90 -20.47 17.89
C LEU A 56 14.76 -20.87 19.12
N LEU A 57 14.10 -21.20 20.24
CA LEU A 57 14.78 -21.50 21.52
C LEU A 57 15.36 -22.93 21.57
N MET A 58 14.59 -23.94 21.18
CA MET A 58 14.96 -25.35 21.43
C MET A 58 15.11 -26.16 20.14
N HIS A 59 14.34 -25.88 19.13
CA HIS A 59 14.38 -26.58 17.86
C HIS A 59 14.43 -25.56 16.75
N ASP A 60 15.46 -25.60 15.93
CA ASP A 60 15.57 -24.75 14.78
C ASP A 60 14.54 -25.14 13.70
N VAL A 61 14.22 -24.20 12.83
CA VAL A 61 13.41 -24.47 11.64
C VAL A 61 14.14 -25.52 10.79
N GLN A 62 13.44 -26.59 10.47
CA GLN A 62 13.99 -27.64 9.63
C GLN A 62 13.75 -27.28 8.15
N TYR A 63 14.82 -27.27 7.36
CA TYR A 63 14.78 -26.99 5.94
C TYR A 63 15.27 -28.16 5.12
N ASN A 64 14.57 -28.47 4.05
CA ASN A 64 15.01 -29.42 3.03
C ASN A 64 14.81 -28.83 1.65
N PHE A 65 15.83 -28.17 1.14
CA PHE A 65 15.77 -27.48 -0.14
C PHE A 65 16.10 -28.35 -1.36
N SER A 66 16.26 -29.67 -1.21
CA SER A 66 16.51 -30.55 -2.35
C SER A 66 15.51 -30.26 -3.50
N PRO A 67 15.97 -30.19 -4.75
CA PRO A 67 17.30 -30.53 -5.28
C PRO A 67 18.31 -29.36 -5.29
N SER A 68 18.10 -28.29 -4.57
CA SER A 68 19.08 -27.21 -4.44
C SER A 68 20.37 -27.69 -3.78
N ASN A 69 21.51 -27.26 -4.30
CA ASN A 69 22.83 -27.58 -3.74
C ASN A 69 23.22 -26.65 -2.59
N SER A 70 22.54 -25.52 -2.42
CA SER A 70 22.82 -24.57 -1.32
C SER A 70 21.98 -24.90 -0.09
N PRO A 71 22.60 -25.03 1.09
CA PRO A 71 21.87 -25.18 2.35
C PRO A 71 21.36 -23.84 2.90
N LEU A 72 21.76 -22.69 2.32
CA LEU A 72 21.46 -21.36 2.85
C LEU A 72 20.01 -20.98 2.62
N VAL A 73 19.36 -20.48 3.65
CA VAL A 73 17.97 -20.00 3.59
C VAL A 73 17.85 -18.83 2.60
N SER A 74 18.83 -17.90 2.61
CA SER A 74 18.85 -16.72 1.73
C SER A 74 18.89 -17.06 0.24
N ASP A 75 19.44 -18.20 -0.14
CA ASP A 75 19.54 -18.64 -1.53
C ASP A 75 18.24 -19.33 -1.97
N ASN A 76 17.62 -20.07 -1.06
CA ASN A 76 16.47 -20.91 -1.35
C ASN A 76 15.11 -20.25 -1.06
N ILE A 77 15.06 -19.27 -0.17
CA ILE A 77 13.83 -18.55 0.14
C ILE A 77 13.98 -17.09 -0.25
N LYS A 78 13.16 -16.62 -1.18
CA LYS A 78 13.05 -15.19 -1.52
C LYS A 78 11.76 -14.63 -0.96
N TYR A 79 11.89 -13.58 -0.17
CA TYR A 79 10.78 -12.85 0.42
C TYR A 79 10.65 -11.47 -0.23
N ILE A 80 9.55 -11.25 -0.91
CA ILE A 80 9.24 -9.99 -1.59
C ILE A 80 8.13 -9.29 -0.83
N THR A 81 8.43 -8.10 -0.33
CA THR A 81 7.41 -7.17 0.16
C THR A 81 7.11 -6.19 -0.96
N PHE A 82 5.85 -6.10 -1.36
CA PHE A 82 5.40 -5.10 -2.33
C PHE A 82 5.01 -3.77 -1.64
N ARG A 83 5.67 -3.47 -0.53
CA ARG A 83 5.71 -2.08 -0.04
C ARG A 83 6.44 -1.31 -1.12
N ASP A 84 5.77 -0.30 -1.68
CA ASP A 84 6.28 0.50 -2.79
C ASP A 84 7.59 1.22 -2.38
N ALA A 85 8.69 0.53 -2.39
CA ALA A 85 10.02 1.08 -2.14
C ALA A 85 10.79 1.13 -3.45
N TYR A 86 10.98 2.33 -3.95
CA TYR A 86 11.95 2.61 -5.00
C TYR A 86 13.33 2.76 -4.33
N GLY A 87 14.28 1.90 -4.68
CA GLY A 87 15.67 2.05 -4.25
C GLY A 87 16.04 1.52 -2.86
N GLY A 88 17.34 1.42 -2.60
CA GLY A 88 17.94 1.09 -1.31
C GLY A 88 17.75 2.20 -0.26
N ASP A 89 18.13 1.94 0.98
CA ASP A 89 17.78 2.77 2.15
C ASP A 89 18.27 4.24 2.12
N ASN A 90 19.17 4.63 1.24
CA ASN A 90 19.83 5.94 1.30
C ASN A 90 19.26 7.03 0.36
N ASP A 91 18.37 6.72 -0.64
CA ASP A 91 18.02 7.68 -1.69
C ASP A 91 16.52 7.93 -1.90
N LYS A 92 15.66 7.52 -0.97
CA LYS A 92 14.19 7.51 -1.17
C LYS A 92 13.55 8.88 -1.40
N SER A 93 14.05 9.95 -0.77
CA SER A 93 13.51 11.30 -0.94
C SER A 93 13.96 11.95 -2.26
N TYR A 94 15.15 11.64 -2.71
CA TYR A 94 15.74 12.15 -3.95
C TYR A 94 14.98 11.61 -5.19
N TYR A 95 14.69 10.29 -5.22
CA TYR A 95 13.92 9.67 -6.31
C TYR A 95 12.47 10.16 -6.40
N LEU A 96 11.83 10.45 -5.28
CA LEU A 96 10.47 10.99 -5.27
C LEU A 96 10.43 12.41 -5.87
N GLN A 97 11.41 13.25 -5.57
CA GLN A 97 11.51 14.60 -6.16
C GLN A 97 11.80 14.54 -7.66
N GLN A 98 12.67 13.63 -8.11
CA GLN A 98 12.99 13.47 -9.54
C GLN A 98 11.80 12.96 -10.37
N ARG A 99 10.87 12.19 -9.78
CA ARG A 99 9.66 11.77 -10.48
C ARG A 99 8.78 12.95 -10.90
N TRP A 100 8.80 14.05 -10.14
CA TRP A 100 8.08 15.27 -10.45
C TRP A 100 8.91 16.21 -11.37
N ASN A 101 10.23 16.19 -11.25
CA ASN A 101 11.16 17.00 -12.06
C ASN A 101 11.77 16.13 -13.18
N GLN A 102 10.96 15.62 -14.10
CA GLN A 102 11.44 14.75 -15.20
C GLN A 102 12.46 15.41 -16.16
N MET A 103 12.73 16.70 -16.03
CA MET A 103 13.73 17.40 -16.85
C MET A 103 15.19 17.09 -16.51
N GLU A 104 15.46 16.51 -15.32
CA GLU A 104 16.82 16.18 -14.87
C GLU A 104 16.83 14.80 -14.21
N ILE A 105 16.59 13.74 -14.99
CA ILE A 105 16.91 12.40 -14.50
C ILE A 105 18.43 12.31 -14.48
N ASN A 106 19.01 12.18 -13.28
CA ASN A 106 20.45 11.99 -13.14
C ASN A 106 20.88 10.73 -13.90
N GLU A 107 21.98 10.81 -14.65
CA GLU A 107 22.56 9.68 -15.39
C GLU A 107 22.89 8.48 -14.48
N GLU A 108 23.06 8.71 -13.16
CA GLU A 108 23.26 7.66 -12.16
C GLU A 108 21.99 6.90 -11.78
N THR A 109 20.80 7.34 -12.26
CA THR A 109 19.53 6.65 -11.94
C THR A 109 19.53 5.28 -12.61
N PRO A 110 19.35 4.19 -11.83
CA PRO A 110 19.43 2.86 -12.42
C PRO A 110 18.27 2.58 -13.38
N THR A 111 18.59 1.90 -14.47
CA THR A 111 17.61 1.33 -15.40
C THR A 111 17.19 -0.06 -14.92
N VAL A 112 16.11 -0.59 -15.49
CA VAL A 112 15.67 -1.99 -15.27
C VAL A 112 16.80 -2.94 -15.66
N GLY A 113 17.45 -2.71 -16.81
CA GLY A 113 18.56 -3.52 -17.28
C GLY A 113 19.74 -3.56 -16.32
N SER A 114 20.18 -2.38 -15.82
CA SER A 114 21.28 -2.32 -14.84
C SER A 114 20.98 -3.04 -13.54
N LYS A 115 19.72 -2.96 -13.04
CA LYS A 115 19.31 -3.66 -11.83
C LYS A 115 19.22 -5.18 -12.03
N LEU A 116 18.73 -5.63 -13.16
CA LEU A 116 18.65 -7.07 -13.44
C LEU A 116 20.01 -7.67 -13.70
N GLU A 117 20.93 -6.93 -14.33
CA GLU A 117 22.32 -7.37 -14.50
C GLU A 117 23.02 -7.52 -13.14
N GLU A 118 22.87 -6.53 -12.25
CA GLU A 118 23.37 -6.63 -10.86
C GLU A 118 22.80 -7.86 -10.15
N ALA A 119 21.48 -8.11 -10.26
CA ALA A 119 20.83 -9.27 -9.65
C ALA A 119 21.31 -10.58 -10.27
N TYR A 120 21.51 -10.62 -11.60
CA TYR A 120 22.03 -11.77 -12.31
C TYR A 120 23.42 -12.15 -11.83
N LEU A 121 24.33 -11.17 -11.76
CA LEU A 121 25.72 -11.40 -11.29
C LEU A 121 25.78 -11.85 -9.82
N ARG A 122 24.84 -11.41 -8.99
CA ARG A 122 24.75 -11.84 -7.59
C ARG A 122 24.12 -13.22 -7.42
N SER A 123 23.30 -13.66 -8.35
CA SER A 123 22.49 -14.87 -8.22
C SER A 123 23.24 -16.16 -8.56
N GLY A 124 24.45 -16.08 -9.13
CA GLY A 124 25.28 -17.24 -9.45
C GLY A 124 26.30 -16.96 -10.54
N GLU A 125 27.06 -18.01 -10.89
CA GLU A 125 28.02 -17.93 -12.00
C GLU A 125 27.32 -17.87 -13.37
N ASP A 126 27.91 -17.17 -14.31
CA ASP A 126 27.44 -17.06 -15.69
C ASP A 126 27.59 -18.42 -16.43
N SER A 127 26.64 -19.29 -16.25
CA SER A 127 26.57 -20.61 -16.90
C SER A 127 25.52 -20.64 -18.00
N PRO A 128 25.61 -21.59 -18.95
CA PRO A 128 24.57 -21.76 -20.00
C PRO A 128 23.17 -21.92 -19.42
N ARG A 129 23.03 -22.67 -18.31
CA ARG A 129 21.75 -22.89 -17.62
C ARG A 129 21.23 -21.60 -16.98
N HIS A 130 22.12 -20.78 -16.43
CA HIS A 130 21.73 -19.51 -15.79
C HIS A 130 21.30 -18.47 -16.82
N ARG A 131 21.99 -18.41 -18.00
CA ARG A 131 21.56 -17.58 -19.12
C ARG A 131 20.20 -18.00 -19.68
N GLU A 132 19.96 -19.30 -19.84
CA GLU A 132 18.66 -19.82 -20.28
C GLU A 132 17.54 -19.45 -19.31
N LEU A 133 17.78 -19.51 -18.00
CA LEU A 133 16.83 -19.07 -16.98
C LEU A 133 16.52 -17.59 -17.14
N ARG A 134 17.53 -16.73 -17.25
CA ARG A 134 17.38 -15.29 -17.45
C ARG A 134 16.53 -14.98 -18.67
N ASP A 135 16.89 -15.55 -19.82
CA ASP A 135 16.24 -15.28 -21.10
C ASP A 135 14.77 -15.76 -21.07
N ARG A 136 14.52 -16.88 -20.42
CA ARG A 136 13.15 -17.37 -20.18
C ARG A 136 12.33 -16.44 -19.29
N LEU A 137 12.90 -15.93 -18.20
CA LEU A 137 12.25 -14.96 -17.31
C LEU A 137 11.97 -13.65 -18.03
N TYR A 138 12.93 -13.14 -18.80
CA TYR A 138 12.76 -11.90 -19.56
C TYR A 138 11.61 -12.02 -20.56
N LYS A 139 11.54 -13.12 -21.29
CA LYS A 139 10.44 -13.40 -22.22
C LYS A 139 9.11 -13.55 -21.50
N MET A 140 9.07 -14.29 -20.39
CA MET A 140 7.83 -14.54 -19.60
C MET A 140 7.23 -13.25 -19.06
N PHE A 141 8.06 -12.35 -18.53
CA PHE A 141 7.63 -11.09 -17.93
C PHE A 141 7.58 -9.92 -18.92
N ASN A 142 7.94 -10.11 -20.20
CA ASN A 142 8.13 -9.06 -21.19
C ASN A 142 9.09 -7.97 -20.71
N ILE A 143 10.21 -8.35 -20.09
CA ILE A 143 11.21 -7.45 -19.52
C ILE A 143 12.00 -6.75 -20.63
N ASP A 144 12.21 -7.40 -21.78
CA ASP A 144 13.00 -6.85 -22.90
C ASP A 144 12.57 -5.43 -23.31
N LYS A 145 11.28 -5.14 -23.20
CA LYS A 145 10.72 -3.81 -23.51
C LYS A 145 10.93 -2.77 -22.40
N LEU A 146 11.45 -3.18 -21.27
CA LEU A 146 11.61 -2.33 -20.08
C LEU A 146 13.08 -2.05 -19.74
N LEU A 147 14.03 -2.74 -20.38
CA LEU A 147 15.46 -2.72 -19.99
C LEU A 147 16.04 -1.30 -19.91
N ASP A 148 15.72 -0.45 -20.87
CA ASP A 148 16.22 0.92 -20.95
C ASP A 148 15.42 1.92 -20.09
N LYS A 149 14.33 1.44 -19.47
CA LYS A 149 13.46 2.30 -18.65
C LYS A 149 14.05 2.51 -17.27
N TYR A 150 14.09 3.75 -16.81
CA TYR A 150 14.50 4.06 -15.44
C TYR A 150 13.51 3.47 -14.41
N ILE A 151 14.02 2.89 -13.32
CA ILE A 151 13.19 2.23 -12.30
C ILE A 151 12.16 3.16 -11.68
N ILE A 152 12.47 4.45 -11.55
CA ILE A 152 11.56 5.48 -11.00
C ILE A 152 10.33 5.75 -11.89
N LEU A 153 10.40 5.39 -13.17
CA LEU A 153 9.33 5.59 -14.16
C LEU A 153 8.46 4.35 -14.33
N LEU A 154 8.72 3.27 -13.59
CA LEU A 154 7.94 2.06 -13.66
C LEU A 154 6.54 2.26 -13.05
N SER A 155 5.54 1.70 -13.74
CA SER A 155 4.22 1.51 -13.12
C SER A 155 4.30 0.45 -12.02
N SER A 156 3.28 0.41 -11.15
CA SER A 156 3.22 -0.59 -10.08
C SER A 156 3.28 -2.03 -10.62
N GLY A 157 2.66 -2.32 -11.76
CA GLY A 157 2.73 -3.62 -12.42
C GLY A 157 4.13 -3.94 -12.97
N GLU A 158 4.77 -2.97 -13.63
CA GLU A 158 6.14 -3.12 -14.15
C GLU A 158 7.17 -3.31 -13.03
N LEU A 159 7.02 -2.58 -11.92
CA LEU A 159 7.88 -2.74 -10.74
C LEU A 159 7.75 -4.15 -10.13
N ARG A 160 6.54 -4.73 -10.14
CA ARG A 160 6.36 -6.12 -9.68
C ARG A 160 7.04 -7.12 -10.58
N LYS A 161 6.93 -6.94 -11.89
CA LYS A 161 7.65 -7.77 -12.86
C LYS A 161 9.15 -7.72 -12.63
N LEU A 162 9.72 -6.52 -12.43
CA LEU A 162 11.13 -6.35 -12.09
C LEU A 162 11.49 -7.12 -10.82
N LYS A 163 10.80 -6.89 -9.69
CA LYS A 163 11.09 -7.56 -8.42
C LYS A 163 10.94 -9.07 -8.48
N LEU A 164 9.94 -9.57 -9.21
CA LEU A 164 9.79 -11.01 -9.44
C LEU A 164 10.94 -11.58 -10.26
N THR A 165 11.34 -10.89 -11.31
CA THR A 165 12.48 -11.31 -12.14
C THR A 165 13.76 -11.36 -11.31
N GLU A 166 14.07 -10.31 -10.54
CA GLU A 166 15.22 -10.26 -9.63
C GLU A 166 15.24 -11.46 -8.66
N ALA A 167 14.10 -11.75 -8.02
CA ALA A 167 14.01 -12.86 -7.07
C ALA A 167 14.17 -14.23 -7.73
N LEU A 168 13.62 -14.42 -8.93
CA LEU A 168 13.62 -15.70 -9.65
C LEU A 168 14.94 -15.99 -10.35
N LEU A 169 15.79 -15.00 -10.63
CA LEU A 169 17.13 -15.20 -11.19
C LEU A 169 18.00 -16.14 -10.34
N SER A 170 17.80 -16.16 -9.02
CA SER A 170 18.49 -17.09 -8.13
C SER A 170 17.88 -18.50 -8.08
N ALA A 171 16.87 -18.81 -8.90
CA ALA A 171 16.16 -20.08 -8.91
C ALA A 171 15.75 -20.57 -7.49
N PRO A 172 15.05 -19.78 -6.69
CA PRO A 172 14.73 -20.12 -5.31
C PRO A 172 13.82 -21.34 -5.24
N ARG A 173 13.88 -22.06 -4.11
CA ARG A 173 12.99 -23.17 -3.80
C ARG A 173 11.62 -22.69 -3.32
N VAL A 174 11.59 -21.54 -2.62
CA VAL A 174 10.38 -20.94 -2.06
C VAL A 174 10.36 -19.44 -2.37
N LEU A 175 9.24 -18.97 -2.91
CA LEU A 175 8.96 -17.56 -3.14
C LEU A 175 7.83 -17.10 -2.23
N ILE A 176 8.13 -16.22 -1.30
CA ILE A 176 7.16 -15.63 -0.37
C ILE A 176 6.81 -14.22 -0.86
N MET A 177 5.53 -13.92 -1.04
CA MET A 177 5.07 -12.62 -1.51
C MET A 177 4.06 -12.02 -0.53
N ASP A 178 4.40 -10.85 0.03
CA ASP A 178 3.54 -10.14 0.97
C ASP A 178 2.63 -9.16 0.23
N ASN A 179 1.33 -9.48 0.22
CA ASN A 179 0.28 -8.69 -0.40
C ASN A 179 0.58 -8.29 -1.87
N PRO A 180 0.85 -9.23 -2.77
CA PRO A 180 1.32 -8.94 -4.13
C PRO A 180 0.30 -8.18 -5.00
N PHE A 181 -0.99 -8.23 -4.66
CA PHE A 181 -2.07 -7.62 -5.44
C PHE A 181 -2.39 -6.18 -5.04
N ILE A 182 -1.76 -5.68 -4.00
CA ILE A 182 -1.96 -4.33 -3.46
C ILE A 182 -1.59 -3.25 -4.50
N GLY A 183 -2.48 -2.26 -4.79
CA GLY A 183 -2.22 -1.12 -5.72
C GLY A 183 -2.17 -1.52 -7.19
N LEU A 184 -2.69 -2.69 -7.55
CA LEU A 184 -2.94 -3.08 -8.93
C LEU A 184 -4.39 -2.82 -9.30
N ASP A 185 -4.62 -2.27 -10.50
CA ASP A 185 -5.94 -2.29 -11.11
C ASP A 185 -6.39 -3.73 -11.42
N ALA A 186 -7.63 -3.92 -11.80
CA ALA A 186 -8.20 -5.24 -12.03
C ALA A 186 -7.42 -6.02 -13.10
N GLU A 187 -7.08 -5.36 -14.20
CA GLU A 187 -6.35 -5.97 -15.33
C GLU A 187 -4.95 -6.42 -14.92
N ALA A 188 -4.18 -5.54 -14.25
CA ALA A 188 -2.83 -5.87 -13.79
C ALA A 188 -2.83 -6.97 -12.72
N ARG A 189 -3.88 -7.07 -11.91
CA ARG A 189 -4.07 -8.15 -10.94
C ARG A 189 -4.29 -9.49 -11.60
N ASP A 190 -5.19 -9.54 -12.58
CA ASP A 190 -5.48 -10.78 -13.31
C ASP A 190 -4.24 -11.24 -14.08
N GLN A 191 -3.52 -10.32 -14.72
CA GLN A 191 -2.24 -10.61 -15.36
C GLN A 191 -1.22 -11.19 -14.37
N LEU A 192 -1.13 -10.65 -13.14
CA LEU A 192 -0.22 -11.18 -12.12
C LEU A 192 -0.66 -12.58 -11.66
N LYS A 193 -1.95 -12.83 -11.45
CA LYS A 193 -2.47 -14.16 -11.07
C LYS A 193 -2.12 -15.20 -12.12
N GLU A 194 -2.37 -14.91 -13.40
CA GLU A 194 -2.02 -15.82 -14.50
C GLU A 194 -0.52 -16.09 -14.58
N LEU A 195 0.28 -15.06 -14.37
CA LEU A 195 1.73 -15.18 -14.37
C LEU A 195 2.24 -16.05 -13.20
N LEU A 196 1.68 -15.91 -12.02
CA LEU A 196 1.99 -16.76 -10.86
C LEU A 196 1.55 -18.21 -11.11
N LYS A 197 0.40 -18.41 -11.74
CA LYS A 197 -0.08 -19.74 -12.14
C LYS A 197 0.86 -20.43 -13.12
N MET A 198 1.41 -19.71 -14.09
CA MET A 198 2.45 -20.22 -14.99
C MET A 198 3.74 -20.59 -14.25
N LEU A 199 4.13 -19.82 -13.22
CA LEU A 199 5.31 -20.12 -12.40
C LEU A 199 5.13 -21.40 -11.57
N VAL A 200 3.94 -21.63 -11.02
CA VAL A 200 3.61 -22.86 -10.27
C VAL A 200 3.80 -24.11 -11.12
N GLY A 201 3.49 -24.06 -12.42
CA GLY A 201 3.73 -25.16 -13.36
C GLY A 201 5.21 -25.47 -13.61
N GLN A 202 6.13 -24.65 -13.13
CA GLN A 202 7.56 -24.92 -13.20
C GLN A 202 8.00 -25.80 -12.03
N GLN A 203 8.76 -26.84 -12.33
CA GLN A 203 9.22 -27.79 -11.33
C GLN A 203 10.06 -27.11 -10.24
N ASN A 204 9.77 -27.49 -8.99
CA ASN A 204 10.54 -27.11 -7.80
C ASN A 204 10.40 -25.68 -7.28
N LEU A 205 9.36 -24.95 -7.58
CA LEU A 205 9.06 -23.66 -6.95
C LEU A 205 7.77 -23.75 -6.11
N GLN A 206 7.86 -23.45 -4.82
CA GLN A 206 6.70 -23.26 -3.97
C GLN A 206 6.43 -21.77 -3.77
N ILE A 207 5.17 -21.37 -3.89
CA ILE A 207 4.72 -20.01 -3.68
C ILE A 207 3.94 -19.94 -2.36
N ILE A 208 4.33 -18.98 -1.53
CA ILE A 208 3.59 -18.59 -0.32
C ILE A 208 3.07 -17.16 -0.53
N LEU A 209 1.75 -17.00 -0.57
CA LEU A 209 1.12 -15.69 -0.62
C LEU A 209 0.71 -15.27 0.79
N VAL A 210 1.15 -14.11 1.24
CA VAL A 210 0.71 -13.51 2.52
C VAL A 210 -0.36 -12.49 2.18
N LEU A 211 -1.60 -12.71 2.62
CA LEU A 211 -2.75 -11.92 2.23
C LEU A 211 -3.49 -11.37 3.44
N SER A 212 -3.85 -10.10 3.38
CA SER A 212 -4.75 -9.47 4.38
C SER A 212 -6.22 -9.60 3.98
N LYS A 213 -6.49 -9.89 2.70
CA LYS A 213 -7.82 -10.08 2.13
C LYS A 213 -7.96 -11.51 1.61
N SER A 214 -8.85 -12.28 2.20
CA SER A 214 -9.06 -13.68 1.83
C SER A 214 -9.77 -13.87 0.50
N ASP A 215 -10.39 -12.81 -0.05
CA ASP A 215 -11.04 -12.85 -1.37
C ASP A 215 -10.04 -12.80 -2.53
N ASP A 216 -8.78 -12.45 -2.24
CA ASP A 216 -7.72 -12.38 -3.23
C ASP A 216 -6.93 -13.69 -3.41
N ILE A 217 -7.34 -14.79 -2.74
CA ILE A 217 -6.64 -16.08 -2.84
C ILE A 217 -6.83 -16.64 -4.26
N PRO A 218 -5.74 -16.83 -5.05
CA PRO A 218 -5.83 -17.41 -6.38
C PRO A 218 -6.17 -18.90 -6.35
N ASP A 219 -6.73 -19.41 -7.45
CA ASP A 219 -7.16 -20.80 -7.64
C ASP A 219 -6.02 -21.83 -7.63
N PHE A 220 -4.78 -21.41 -7.90
CA PHE A 220 -3.62 -22.30 -7.85
C PHE A 220 -3.12 -22.59 -6.41
N ILE A 221 -3.62 -21.89 -5.41
CA ILE A 221 -3.31 -22.15 -4.00
C ILE A 221 -3.99 -23.44 -3.58
N THR A 222 -3.24 -24.34 -2.96
CA THR A 222 -3.73 -25.65 -2.52
C THR A 222 -4.13 -25.64 -1.05
N HIS A 223 -3.39 -24.92 -0.21
CA HIS A 223 -3.57 -24.91 1.25
C HIS A 223 -3.55 -23.50 1.81
N VAL A 224 -4.25 -23.33 2.92
CA VAL A 224 -4.36 -22.05 3.64
C VAL A 224 -3.92 -22.26 5.08
N VAL A 225 -3.10 -21.32 5.58
CA VAL A 225 -2.72 -21.19 6.98
C VAL A 225 -3.28 -19.87 7.49
N GLU A 226 -4.21 -19.92 8.43
CA GLU A 226 -4.73 -18.70 9.04
C GLU A 226 -3.88 -18.30 10.25
N VAL A 227 -3.56 -16.98 10.32
CA VAL A 227 -2.82 -16.40 11.46
C VAL A 227 -3.67 -15.29 12.07
N ARG A 228 -4.12 -15.52 13.31
CA ARG A 228 -5.00 -14.60 14.03
C ARG A 228 -4.59 -14.50 15.50
N ASP A 229 -4.66 -13.32 16.08
CA ASP A 229 -4.34 -13.06 17.48
C ASP A 229 -2.97 -13.61 17.91
N MET A 230 -1.97 -13.46 17.03
CA MET A 230 -0.62 -13.98 17.20
C MET A 230 -0.56 -15.53 17.34
N LYS A 231 -1.52 -16.25 16.78
CA LYS A 231 -1.59 -17.72 16.72
C LYS A 231 -1.56 -18.19 15.28
N VAL A 232 -0.85 -19.28 15.04
CA VAL A 232 -0.86 -20.00 13.75
C VAL A 232 -1.87 -21.14 13.87
N LEU A 233 -2.95 -21.04 13.11
CA LEU A 233 -3.98 -22.07 13.10
C LEU A 233 -3.56 -23.28 12.23
N PRO A 234 -4.15 -24.46 12.41
CA PRO A 234 -3.85 -25.63 11.60
C PRO A 234 -4.05 -25.35 10.11
N LYS A 235 -3.14 -25.86 9.31
CA LYS A 235 -3.21 -25.82 7.85
C LYS A 235 -4.41 -26.63 7.35
N VAL A 236 -5.18 -26.05 6.45
CA VAL A 236 -6.34 -26.66 5.81
C VAL A 236 -6.24 -26.55 4.29
N THR A 237 -6.99 -27.34 3.54
CA THR A 237 -7.10 -27.16 2.08
C THR A 237 -7.83 -25.86 1.75
N LEU A 238 -7.65 -25.34 0.53
CA LEU A 238 -8.39 -24.17 0.09
C LEU A 238 -9.90 -24.39 0.12
N GLU A 239 -10.37 -25.58 -0.26
CA GLU A 239 -11.79 -25.95 -0.25
C GLU A 239 -12.35 -25.95 1.17
N GLU A 240 -11.65 -26.56 2.14
CA GLU A 240 -12.04 -26.55 3.56
C GLU A 240 -12.07 -25.13 4.13
N TYR A 241 -11.09 -24.31 3.78
CA TYR A 241 -11.05 -22.91 4.20
C TYR A 241 -12.25 -22.13 3.67
N GLN A 242 -12.59 -22.28 2.39
CA GLN A 242 -13.74 -21.60 1.79
C GLN A 242 -15.07 -22.06 2.39
N ALA A 243 -15.21 -23.38 2.68
CA ALA A 243 -16.41 -23.95 3.26
C ALA A 243 -16.64 -23.53 4.72
N HIS A 244 -15.57 -23.38 5.51
CA HIS A 244 -15.65 -23.09 6.95
C HIS A 244 -15.30 -21.65 7.31
N ARG A 245 -15.14 -20.78 6.32
CA ARG A 245 -14.79 -19.38 6.52
C ARG A 245 -15.81 -18.68 7.40
N GLN A 246 -15.42 -18.42 8.64
CA GLN A 246 -16.21 -17.55 9.50
C GLN A 246 -15.96 -16.08 9.09
N PRO A 247 -17.00 -15.30 8.83
CA PRO A 247 -16.82 -13.87 8.62
C PRO A 247 -16.22 -13.28 9.89
N ILE A 248 -15.06 -12.63 9.75
CA ILE A 248 -14.49 -11.82 10.84
C ILE A 248 -15.54 -10.78 11.22
N PRO A 249 -15.94 -10.68 12.51
CA PRO A 249 -16.90 -9.67 12.91
C PRO A 249 -16.39 -8.30 12.45
N PRO A 250 -17.18 -7.52 11.72
CA PRO A 250 -16.74 -6.23 11.25
C PRO A 250 -16.52 -5.30 12.45
N HIS A 251 -15.40 -4.58 12.45
CA HIS A 251 -15.32 -3.36 13.27
C HIS A 251 -16.38 -2.40 12.73
N VAL A 252 -17.43 -2.22 13.47
CA VAL A 252 -18.49 -1.28 13.13
C VAL A 252 -18.25 -0.01 13.92
N LEU A 253 -18.38 1.13 13.28
CA LEU A 253 -18.37 2.41 13.98
C LEU A 253 -19.51 2.43 15.00
N SER A 254 -19.17 2.55 16.30
CA SER A 254 -20.18 2.58 17.33
C SER A 254 -21.08 3.81 17.18
N GLU A 255 -22.34 3.68 17.54
CA GLU A 255 -23.31 4.78 17.45
C GLU A 255 -22.85 6.03 18.23
N SER A 256 -22.22 5.83 19.39
CA SER A 256 -21.65 6.90 20.20
C SER A 256 -20.52 7.65 19.48
N LYS A 257 -19.62 6.94 18.79
CA LYS A 257 -18.53 7.54 18.00
C LYS A 257 -19.10 8.23 16.74
N ALA A 258 -20.10 7.64 16.09
CA ALA A 258 -20.79 8.25 14.96
C ALA A 258 -21.45 9.57 15.35
N GLN A 259 -22.18 9.59 16.46
CA GLN A 259 -22.82 10.80 16.98
C GLN A 259 -21.78 11.86 17.39
N ALA A 260 -20.66 11.43 17.99
CA ALA A 260 -19.56 12.34 18.31
C ALA A 260 -18.96 13.00 17.07
N ILE A 261 -18.77 12.25 15.96
CA ILE A 261 -18.32 12.82 14.68
C ILE A 261 -19.32 13.85 14.15
N LEU A 262 -20.61 13.55 14.17
CA LEU A 262 -21.66 14.46 13.69
C LEU A 262 -21.71 15.75 14.48
N ASN A 263 -21.43 15.70 15.78
CA ASN A 263 -21.47 16.84 16.69
C ASN A 263 -20.15 17.60 16.83
N LEU A 264 -19.10 17.22 16.06
CA LEU A 264 -17.83 17.96 16.10
C LEU A 264 -18.07 19.43 15.70
N PRO A 265 -17.53 20.40 16.45
CA PRO A 265 -17.64 21.81 16.08
C PRO A 265 -16.89 22.05 14.75
N GLU A 266 -17.45 22.93 13.91
CA GLU A 266 -16.73 23.37 12.72
C GLU A 266 -15.49 24.18 13.12
N ARG A 267 -14.34 23.75 12.63
CA ARG A 267 -13.06 24.38 12.96
C ARG A 267 -12.86 25.72 12.22
N LEU A 268 -13.37 25.82 10.99
CA LEU A 268 -13.33 27.03 10.16
C LEU A 268 -14.74 27.58 10.01
N LYS A 269 -15.14 28.46 10.92
CA LYS A 269 -16.49 29.05 10.99
C LYS A 269 -16.82 29.99 9.82
N ASP A 270 -15.80 30.57 9.18
CA ASP A 270 -15.95 31.53 8.09
C ASP A 270 -15.75 30.90 6.70
N TYR A 271 -16.00 29.60 6.58
CA TYR A 271 -15.88 28.90 5.30
C TYR A 271 -17.18 29.03 4.50
N HIS A 272 -17.10 29.68 3.33
CA HIS A 272 -18.24 29.97 2.46
C HIS A 272 -17.99 29.66 0.99
N ALA A 273 -16.96 28.89 0.65
CA ALA A 273 -16.66 28.59 -0.74
C ALA A 273 -17.83 27.82 -1.40
N HIS A 274 -18.21 28.25 -2.60
CA HIS A 274 -19.19 27.56 -3.45
C HIS A 274 -18.50 26.50 -4.32
N ASP A 275 -17.43 26.90 -5.02
CA ASP A 275 -16.63 26.00 -5.86
C ASP A 275 -15.38 25.58 -5.08
N VAL A 276 -15.33 24.31 -4.68
CA VAL A 276 -14.16 23.74 -3.98
C VAL A 276 -13.02 23.50 -4.97
N VAL A 277 -13.35 22.99 -6.16
CA VAL A 277 -12.44 22.84 -7.29
C VAL A 277 -13.15 23.28 -8.56
N LYS A 278 -12.50 24.14 -9.34
CA LYS A 278 -12.95 24.49 -10.68
C LYS A 278 -11.76 24.56 -11.61
N MET A 279 -11.79 23.75 -12.64
CA MET A 279 -10.76 23.62 -13.65
C MET A 279 -11.37 23.85 -15.02
N HIS A 280 -10.76 24.70 -15.84
CA HIS A 280 -11.20 24.97 -17.19
C HIS A 280 -10.06 24.74 -18.18
N ASN A 281 -10.31 23.86 -19.15
CA ASN A 281 -9.37 23.51 -20.23
C ASN A 281 -7.96 23.19 -19.73
N VAL A 282 -7.86 22.45 -18.61
CA VAL A 282 -6.57 22.17 -17.97
C VAL A 282 -5.78 21.15 -18.80
N ARG A 283 -4.54 21.53 -19.12
CA ARG A 283 -3.58 20.69 -19.81
C ARG A 283 -2.28 20.57 -19.02
N ILE A 284 -1.89 19.34 -18.73
CA ILE A 284 -0.61 19.03 -18.06
C ILE A 284 0.23 18.13 -18.93
N GLN A 285 1.48 18.51 -19.13
CA GLN A 285 2.41 17.80 -19.99
C GLN A 285 3.80 17.74 -19.33
N TYR A 286 4.47 16.59 -19.43
CA TYR A 286 5.85 16.39 -19.01
C TYR A 286 6.66 15.90 -20.23
N GLY A 287 7.59 16.74 -20.69
CA GLY A 287 8.32 16.49 -21.94
C GLY A 287 7.35 16.36 -23.12
N GLN A 288 7.41 15.24 -23.81
CA GLN A 288 6.51 14.94 -24.95
C GLN A 288 5.19 14.25 -24.51
N ARG A 289 5.07 13.88 -23.22
CA ARG A 289 3.92 13.12 -22.76
C ARG A 289 2.84 14.02 -22.19
N VAL A 290 1.67 14.02 -22.79
CA VAL A 290 0.47 14.67 -22.27
C VAL A 290 -0.17 13.77 -21.21
N ILE A 291 -0.39 14.31 -20.02
CA ILE A 291 -1.00 13.58 -18.89
C ILE A 291 -2.47 13.93 -18.74
N LEU A 292 -2.77 15.23 -18.72
CA LEU A 292 -4.14 15.76 -18.75
C LEU A 292 -4.32 16.62 -19.98
N LYS A 293 -5.43 16.49 -20.66
CA LYS A 293 -5.74 17.22 -21.86
C LYS A 293 -7.17 17.73 -21.84
N ASP A 294 -7.31 19.05 -22.04
CA ASP A 294 -8.61 19.73 -22.18
C ASP A 294 -9.60 19.34 -21.07
N LEU A 295 -9.12 19.30 -19.80
CA LEU A 295 -9.91 18.86 -18.67
C LEU A 295 -10.73 20.01 -18.10
N ASP A 296 -12.07 19.86 -18.18
CA ASP A 296 -13.03 20.68 -17.46
C ASP A 296 -13.59 19.86 -16.29
N TRP A 297 -13.50 20.41 -15.08
CA TRP A 297 -14.02 19.74 -13.89
C TRP A 297 -14.39 20.75 -12.81
N THR A 298 -15.62 20.66 -12.31
CA THR A 298 -16.10 21.48 -11.20
C THR A 298 -16.60 20.57 -10.08
N VAL A 299 -16.17 20.87 -8.86
CA VAL A 299 -16.60 20.23 -7.61
C VAL A 299 -17.19 21.32 -6.73
N HIS A 300 -18.48 21.21 -6.43
CA HIS A 300 -19.14 22.14 -5.52
C HIS A 300 -19.00 21.69 -4.06
N ASN A 301 -19.20 22.63 -3.16
CA ASN A 301 -19.16 22.35 -1.74
C ASN A 301 -20.25 21.35 -1.34
N GLY A 302 -19.84 20.31 -0.59
CA GLY A 302 -20.73 19.23 -0.14
C GLY A 302 -20.93 18.08 -1.14
N GLU A 303 -20.33 18.13 -2.34
CA GLU A 303 -20.36 17.01 -3.29
C GLU A 303 -19.33 15.92 -2.93
N HIS A 304 -19.67 14.65 -3.26
CA HIS A 304 -18.83 13.49 -2.99
C HIS A 304 -18.48 12.74 -4.27
N TRP A 305 -17.24 12.88 -4.69
CA TRP A 305 -16.76 12.42 -5.98
C TRP A 305 -15.92 11.13 -5.90
N ALA A 306 -16.21 10.20 -6.81
CA ALA A 306 -15.31 9.10 -7.12
C ALA A 306 -14.48 9.44 -8.36
N LEU A 307 -13.15 9.45 -8.21
CA LEU A 307 -12.18 9.61 -9.28
C LEU A 307 -11.62 8.24 -9.68
N SER A 308 -11.84 7.82 -10.91
CA SER A 308 -11.41 6.54 -11.46
C SER A 308 -10.57 6.68 -12.72
N GLY A 309 -9.94 5.60 -13.17
CA GLY A 309 -9.11 5.55 -14.37
C GLY A 309 -7.98 4.53 -14.24
N GLN A 310 -7.45 4.10 -15.39
CA GLN A 310 -6.31 3.17 -15.43
C GLN A 310 -5.05 3.73 -14.75
N ASN A 311 -4.11 2.87 -14.42
CA ASN A 311 -2.81 3.30 -13.92
C ASN A 311 -2.08 4.14 -14.98
N GLY A 312 -1.58 5.32 -14.57
CA GLY A 312 -0.96 6.28 -15.48
C GLY A 312 -1.94 7.19 -16.26
N ALA A 313 -3.24 7.17 -15.94
CA ALA A 313 -4.24 8.08 -16.52
C ALA A 313 -4.19 9.51 -15.96
N GLY A 314 -3.28 9.81 -15.02
CA GLY A 314 -3.12 11.16 -14.48
C GLY A 314 -3.87 11.44 -13.16
N LYS A 315 -4.43 10.42 -12.48
CA LYS A 315 -5.15 10.60 -11.20
C LYS A 315 -4.32 11.35 -10.15
N SER A 316 -3.11 10.88 -9.86
CA SER A 316 -2.23 11.53 -8.89
C SER A 316 -1.78 12.93 -9.35
N THR A 317 -1.64 13.15 -10.65
CA THR A 317 -1.36 14.48 -11.21
C THR A 317 -2.54 15.42 -10.98
N LEU A 318 -3.77 14.97 -11.23
CA LEU A 318 -4.98 15.75 -10.94
C LEU A 318 -5.08 16.10 -9.46
N LEU A 319 -4.88 15.11 -8.57
CA LEU A 319 -4.89 15.36 -7.13
C LEU A 319 -3.79 16.33 -6.70
N SER A 320 -2.61 16.29 -7.30
CA SER A 320 -1.51 17.23 -7.00
C SER A 320 -1.85 18.68 -7.39
N LEU A 321 -2.67 18.89 -8.43
CA LEU A 321 -3.19 20.21 -8.79
C LEU A 321 -4.18 20.71 -7.72
N VAL A 322 -5.09 19.85 -7.26
CA VAL A 322 -6.06 20.18 -6.21
C VAL A 322 -5.37 20.47 -4.87
N CYS A 323 -4.33 19.71 -4.52
CA CYS A 323 -3.53 19.93 -3.31
C CYS A 323 -2.57 21.13 -3.41
N ALA A 324 -2.55 21.84 -4.55
CA ALA A 324 -1.63 22.94 -4.83
C ALA A 324 -0.12 22.55 -4.75
N ASP A 325 0.19 21.27 -4.92
CA ASP A 325 1.56 20.74 -4.89
C ASP A 325 2.24 20.74 -6.27
N ASN A 326 1.46 20.84 -7.35
CA ASN A 326 1.97 20.84 -8.72
C ASN A 326 2.27 22.26 -9.20
N PRO A 327 3.52 22.59 -9.54
CA PRO A 327 3.87 23.94 -10.00
C PRO A 327 3.20 24.34 -11.31
N GLN A 328 2.80 23.39 -12.17
CA GLN A 328 2.07 23.71 -13.41
C GLN A 328 0.66 24.26 -13.12
N SER A 329 0.17 24.17 -11.89
CA SER A 329 -1.13 24.75 -11.49
C SER A 329 -1.19 26.27 -11.73
N TYR A 330 -0.06 26.97 -11.67
CA TYR A 330 0.01 28.41 -11.91
C TYR A 330 -0.12 28.80 -13.39
N ALA A 331 0.08 27.86 -14.31
CA ALA A 331 -0.07 28.06 -15.75
C ALA A 331 -1.44 27.62 -16.28
N CYS A 332 -2.31 27.11 -15.41
CA CYS A 332 -3.62 26.58 -15.75
C CYS A 332 -4.74 27.45 -15.17
N ASP A 333 -5.91 27.42 -15.80
CA ASP A 333 -7.12 28.06 -15.27
C ASP A 333 -7.73 27.15 -14.20
N ILE A 334 -7.29 27.36 -12.97
CA ILE A 334 -7.68 26.58 -11.78
C ILE A 334 -8.11 27.55 -10.69
N CYS A 335 -9.30 27.32 -10.15
CA CYS A 335 -9.82 27.99 -8.96
C CYS A 335 -9.99 26.92 -7.86
N LEU A 336 -9.48 27.19 -6.66
CA LEU A 336 -9.61 26.34 -5.48
C LEU A 336 -10.23 27.15 -4.35
N PHE A 337 -11.33 26.66 -3.77
CA PHE A 337 -12.07 27.35 -2.72
C PHE A 337 -12.44 28.79 -3.09
N ASP A 338 -12.96 28.99 -4.29
CA ASP A 338 -13.31 30.29 -4.92
C ASP A 338 -12.10 31.24 -5.09
N GLN A 339 -10.86 30.76 -5.00
CA GLN A 339 -9.65 31.54 -5.22
C GLN A 339 -8.88 31.04 -6.44
N ASN A 340 -8.63 31.94 -7.39
CA ASN A 340 -7.86 31.61 -8.58
C ASN A 340 -6.40 31.39 -8.24
N ARG A 341 -5.79 30.33 -8.82
CA ARG A 341 -4.38 30.06 -8.66
C ARG A 341 -3.53 31.19 -9.24
N GLY A 342 -2.53 31.66 -8.46
CA GLY A 342 -1.67 32.78 -8.86
C GLY A 342 -2.24 34.17 -8.58
N SER A 343 -3.32 34.29 -7.80
CA SER A 343 -3.87 35.59 -7.37
C SER A 343 -3.17 36.20 -6.15
N GLY A 344 -2.09 35.56 -5.66
CA GLY A 344 -1.34 35.98 -4.46
C GLY A 344 -1.63 35.15 -3.22
N GLU A 345 -2.44 34.09 -3.35
CA GLU A 345 -2.75 33.14 -2.29
C GLU A 345 -1.53 32.32 -1.87
N SER A 346 -1.43 32.02 -0.58
CA SER A 346 -0.44 31.09 -0.05
C SER A 346 -0.91 29.63 -0.27
N ILE A 347 0.04 28.73 -0.51
CA ILE A 347 -0.23 27.27 -0.51
C ILE A 347 -0.93 26.85 0.79
N TRP A 348 -0.58 27.47 1.90
CA TRP A 348 -1.11 27.16 3.22
C TRP A 348 -2.59 27.58 3.37
N ASP A 349 -3.01 28.64 2.66
CA ASP A 349 -4.42 29.08 2.62
C ASP A 349 -5.30 28.02 1.94
N ILE A 350 -4.76 27.26 1.01
CA ILE A 350 -5.43 26.13 0.34
C ILE A 350 -5.35 24.89 1.23
N LYS A 351 -4.14 24.54 1.69
CA LYS A 351 -3.90 23.29 2.43
C LYS A 351 -4.65 23.21 3.75
N LYS A 352 -4.91 24.34 4.41
CA LYS A 352 -5.71 24.34 5.66
C LYS A 352 -7.11 23.74 5.48
N HIS A 353 -7.67 23.78 4.28
CA HIS A 353 -8.98 23.23 3.95
C HIS A 353 -8.97 21.74 3.57
N ILE A 354 -7.78 21.16 3.27
CA ILE A 354 -7.66 19.85 2.66
C ILE A 354 -7.14 18.81 3.66
N GLY A 355 -7.88 17.75 3.90
CA GLY A 355 -7.38 16.51 4.50
C GLY A 355 -6.94 15.55 3.40
N TYR A 356 -5.69 15.10 3.41
CA TYR A 356 -5.13 14.29 2.34
C TYR A 356 -4.47 13.01 2.83
N VAL A 357 -4.82 11.89 2.19
CA VAL A 357 -4.15 10.60 2.34
C VAL A 357 -3.86 10.01 0.98
N SER A 358 -2.63 9.53 0.79
CA SER A 358 -2.22 8.79 -0.41
C SER A 358 -1.26 7.64 -0.05
N PRO A 359 -1.07 6.67 -0.96
CA PRO A 359 -0.02 5.67 -0.83
C PRO A 359 1.38 6.31 -0.75
N GLU A 360 1.59 7.42 -1.45
CA GLU A 360 2.87 8.15 -1.45
C GLU A 360 3.18 8.77 -0.09
N MET A 361 2.17 9.31 0.58
CA MET A 361 2.30 9.83 1.94
C MET A 361 2.71 8.72 2.92
N HIS A 362 2.14 7.52 2.79
CA HIS A 362 2.53 6.38 3.62
C HIS A 362 4.03 6.03 3.45
N ARG A 363 4.55 6.14 2.23
CA ARG A 363 5.99 5.95 1.94
C ARG A 363 6.88 7.05 2.51
N ALA A 364 6.40 8.27 2.54
CA ALA A 364 7.16 9.44 3.03
C ALA A 364 7.37 9.43 4.55
N TYR A 365 6.47 8.78 5.32
CA TYR A 365 6.60 8.68 6.77
C TYR A 365 7.59 7.57 7.19
N GLN A 366 8.87 7.91 7.19
CA GLN A 366 9.96 7.00 7.61
C GLN A 366 10.57 7.36 8.96
N ARG A 367 10.02 8.37 9.64
CA ARG A 367 10.53 8.81 10.94
C ARG A 367 9.97 7.93 12.04
N ASP A 368 10.84 7.61 13.01
CA ASP A 368 10.48 6.83 14.20
C ASP A 368 9.79 7.74 15.23
N LEU A 369 8.55 8.14 14.93
CA LEU A 369 7.72 8.99 15.78
C LEU A 369 6.55 8.19 16.36
N PRO A 370 6.09 8.52 17.58
CA PRO A 370 4.84 8.00 18.13
C PRO A 370 3.64 8.26 17.21
N ALA A 371 2.71 7.31 17.15
CA ALA A 371 1.53 7.39 16.28
C ALA A 371 0.73 8.69 16.49
N ILE A 372 0.54 9.10 17.74
CA ILE A 372 -0.17 10.35 18.06
C ILE A 372 0.50 11.59 17.46
N ARG A 373 1.83 11.61 17.37
CA ARG A 373 2.56 12.72 16.76
C ARG A 373 2.38 12.77 15.25
N ILE A 374 2.22 11.60 14.62
CA ILE A 374 1.88 11.52 13.18
C ILE A 374 0.49 12.12 12.96
N VAL A 375 -0.51 11.74 13.78
CA VAL A 375 -1.86 12.31 13.70
C VAL A 375 -1.83 13.83 13.92
N ALA A 376 -1.14 14.29 14.95
CA ALA A 376 -1.01 15.71 15.28
C ALA A 376 -0.35 16.55 14.18
N SER A 377 0.54 15.96 13.39
CA SER A 377 1.16 16.64 12.24
C SER A 377 0.13 17.05 11.17
N GLY A 378 -1.05 16.42 11.15
CA GLY A 378 -2.17 16.78 10.28
C GLY A 378 -2.77 18.14 10.61
N LEU A 379 -2.69 18.60 11.86
CA LEU A 379 -3.16 19.91 12.28
C LEU A 379 -2.37 21.06 11.67
N LYS A 380 -1.13 20.81 11.28
CA LYS A 380 -0.17 21.79 10.75
C LYS A 380 0.25 21.51 9.30
N ASP A 381 -0.38 20.54 8.63
CA ASP A 381 -0.09 20.13 7.24
C ASP A 381 1.39 19.79 6.96
N SER A 382 2.13 19.36 7.97
CA SER A 382 3.55 19.06 7.85
C SER A 382 3.82 17.56 7.83
N VAL A 383 4.91 17.15 7.14
CA VAL A 383 5.48 15.81 7.27
C VAL A 383 6.45 15.82 8.45
N GLY A 384 5.96 15.44 9.63
CA GLY A 384 6.66 15.58 10.89
C GLY A 384 6.08 16.71 11.76
N LEU A 385 6.37 16.66 13.05
CA LEU A 385 5.84 17.61 14.02
C LEU A 385 6.95 18.59 14.41
N TYR A 386 6.86 19.80 13.90
CA TYR A 386 7.83 20.89 14.19
C TYR A 386 7.36 21.81 15.31
N VAL A 387 6.05 21.85 15.58
CA VAL A 387 5.44 22.62 16.65
C VAL A 387 4.74 21.66 17.59
N LYS A 388 5.00 21.77 18.89
CA LYS A 388 4.36 20.91 19.91
C LYS A 388 2.88 21.28 19.99
N PRO A 389 1.95 20.32 19.82
CA PRO A 389 0.53 20.53 20.03
C PRO A 389 0.23 20.86 21.48
N ASP A 390 -0.85 21.62 21.72
CA ASP A 390 -1.40 21.79 23.06
C ASP A 390 -2.22 20.55 23.49
N GLU A 391 -2.70 20.53 24.75
CA GLU A 391 -3.42 19.36 25.27
C GLU A 391 -4.77 19.15 24.57
N SER A 392 -5.47 20.22 24.19
CA SER A 392 -6.75 20.11 23.47
C SER A 392 -6.57 19.57 22.04
N GLU A 393 -5.45 19.92 21.39
CA GLU A 393 -5.05 19.36 20.11
C GLU A 393 -4.74 17.86 20.25
N TYR A 394 -4.09 17.44 21.33
CA TYR A 394 -3.84 16.02 21.63
C TYR A 394 -5.14 15.25 21.92
N ASP A 395 -6.12 15.86 22.63
CA ASP A 395 -7.42 15.23 22.85
C ASP A 395 -8.16 14.98 21.51
N THR A 396 -8.09 15.93 20.60
CA THR A 396 -8.61 15.77 19.24
C THR A 396 -7.90 14.61 18.49
N CYS A 397 -6.59 14.47 18.67
CA CYS A 397 -5.83 13.37 18.09
C CYS A 397 -6.25 12.03 18.70
N ARG A 398 -6.38 11.93 20.03
CA ARG A 398 -6.85 10.71 20.73
C ARG A 398 -8.25 10.33 20.28
N PHE A 399 -9.14 11.31 20.13
CA PHE A 399 -10.49 11.07 19.60
C PHE A 399 -10.44 10.40 18.22
N TRP A 400 -9.72 10.96 17.25
CA TRP A 400 -9.64 10.38 15.92
C TRP A 400 -8.91 9.02 15.90
N MET A 401 -7.89 8.85 16.74
CA MET A 401 -7.26 7.54 16.92
C MET A 401 -8.27 6.52 17.46
N SER A 402 -9.10 6.90 18.41
CA SER A 402 -10.14 6.01 18.94
C SER A 402 -11.20 5.67 17.89
N VAL A 403 -11.61 6.63 17.05
CA VAL A 403 -12.55 6.40 15.94
C VAL A 403 -12.03 5.31 15.01
N PHE A 404 -10.73 5.31 14.72
CA PHE A 404 -10.09 4.31 13.85
C PHE A 404 -9.60 3.05 14.59
N GLY A 405 -9.99 2.83 15.86
CA GLY A 405 -9.64 1.63 16.61
C GLY A 405 -8.16 1.51 16.97
N LEU A 406 -7.49 2.65 17.20
CA LEU A 406 -6.07 2.74 17.52
C LEU A 406 -5.81 3.05 19.01
N GLU A 407 -6.81 2.84 19.88
CA GLU A 407 -6.65 3.04 21.33
C GLU A 407 -5.51 2.18 21.88
N GLY A 408 -4.68 2.77 22.73
CA GLY A 408 -3.50 2.12 23.32
C GLY A 408 -2.28 2.04 22.42
N LEU A 409 -2.34 2.62 21.19
CA LEU A 409 -1.23 2.67 20.26
C LEU A 409 -0.61 4.08 20.13
N GLU A 410 -1.08 5.03 20.93
CA GLU A 410 -0.72 6.46 20.84
C GLU A 410 0.79 6.69 20.90
N GLU A 411 1.46 6.07 21.88
CA GLU A 411 2.90 6.19 22.10
C GLU A 411 3.71 5.15 21.32
N ARG A 412 3.05 4.22 20.62
CA ARG A 412 3.75 3.23 19.82
C ARG A 412 4.34 3.87 18.58
N THR A 413 5.61 3.59 18.32
CA THR A 413 6.35 4.10 17.17
C THR A 413 5.69 3.67 15.86
N PHE A 414 5.48 4.61 14.95
CA PHE A 414 4.80 4.39 13.67
C PHE A 414 5.40 3.23 12.87
N LEU A 415 6.72 3.13 12.80
CA LEU A 415 7.42 2.08 12.06
C LEU A 415 7.24 0.67 12.67
N LYS A 416 6.86 0.59 13.95
CA LYS A 416 6.56 -0.69 14.64
C LYS A 416 5.09 -1.09 14.54
N LEU A 417 4.25 -0.26 13.96
CA LEU A 417 2.86 -0.59 13.68
C LEU A 417 2.77 -1.50 12.44
N SER A 418 1.74 -2.34 12.40
CA SER A 418 1.42 -3.07 11.16
C SER A 418 1.07 -2.11 10.02
N SER A 419 1.22 -2.54 8.77
CA SER A 419 0.89 -1.70 7.60
C SER A 419 -0.54 -1.17 7.62
N GLY A 420 -1.50 -1.99 8.08
CA GLY A 420 -2.89 -1.57 8.27
C GLY A 420 -3.04 -0.52 9.35
N GLN A 421 -2.40 -0.71 10.52
CA GLN A 421 -2.41 0.30 11.59
C GLN A 421 -1.75 1.61 11.16
N GLN A 422 -0.62 1.54 10.42
CA GLN A 422 0.00 2.72 9.83
C GLN A 422 -0.97 3.48 8.91
N ARG A 423 -1.74 2.75 8.09
CA ARG A 423 -2.75 3.34 7.21
C ARG A 423 -3.86 4.03 7.99
N LEU A 424 -4.35 3.40 9.06
CA LEU A 424 -5.37 3.99 9.94
C LEU A 424 -4.86 5.24 10.65
N VAL A 425 -3.58 5.29 11.09
CA VAL A 425 -2.95 6.49 11.65
C VAL A 425 -2.92 7.63 10.63
N LEU A 426 -2.59 7.35 9.37
CA LEU A 426 -2.59 8.36 8.30
C LEU A 426 -4.00 8.84 7.94
N LEU A 427 -5.00 7.97 8.03
CA LEU A 427 -6.40 8.36 7.92
C LEU A 427 -6.78 9.30 9.07
N ALA A 428 -6.52 8.92 10.33
CA ALA A 428 -6.76 9.79 11.49
C ALA A 428 -6.09 11.17 11.31
N ARG A 429 -4.86 11.21 10.76
CA ARG A 429 -4.15 12.44 10.41
C ARG A 429 -4.89 13.31 9.40
N ALA A 430 -5.57 12.73 8.41
CA ALA A 430 -6.32 13.51 7.42
C ALA A 430 -7.61 14.12 8.00
N PHE A 431 -8.24 13.42 8.95
CA PHE A 431 -9.48 13.87 9.59
C PHE A 431 -9.28 14.85 10.74
N VAL A 432 -8.10 14.83 11.40
CA VAL A 432 -7.85 15.54 12.67
C VAL A 432 -8.07 17.05 12.62
N LYS A 433 -7.87 17.66 11.46
CA LYS A 433 -8.07 19.10 11.27
C LYS A 433 -9.49 19.50 10.85
N ASP A 434 -10.40 18.54 10.76
CA ASP A 434 -11.78 18.75 10.33
C ASP A 434 -11.89 19.43 8.94
N PRO A 435 -11.29 18.86 7.90
CA PRO A 435 -11.17 19.52 6.60
C PRO A 435 -12.52 19.76 5.92
N GLN A 436 -12.60 20.77 5.04
CA GLN A 436 -13.73 20.99 4.14
C GLN A 436 -13.67 20.08 2.90
N LEU A 437 -12.46 19.81 2.43
CA LEU A 437 -12.21 18.85 1.35
C LEU A 437 -11.38 17.68 1.87
N LEU A 438 -11.95 16.50 1.83
CA LEU A 438 -11.25 15.26 2.14
C LEU A 438 -10.83 14.57 0.84
N ILE A 439 -9.55 14.40 0.61
CA ILE A 439 -8.99 13.69 -0.54
C ILE A 439 -8.40 12.37 -0.06
N LEU A 440 -8.97 11.27 -0.52
CA LEU A 440 -8.59 9.93 -0.14
C LEU A 440 -8.14 9.15 -1.38
N ASP A 441 -6.84 8.98 -1.55
CA ASP A 441 -6.27 8.18 -2.62
C ASP A 441 -6.01 6.76 -2.13
N GLU A 442 -6.83 5.82 -2.61
CA GLU A 442 -6.84 4.41 -2.22
C GLU A 442 -6.89 4.19 -0.69
N PRO A 443 -7.82 4.79 0.06
CA PRO A 443 -7.79 4.80 1.53
C PRO A 443 -7.90 3.41 2.15
N LEU A 444 -8.58 2.48 1.49
CA LEU A 444 -8.84 1.11 1.97
C LEU A 444 -7.74 0.12 1.59
N HIS A 445 -6.74 0.60 0.88
CA HIS A 445 -5.63 -0.20 0.40
C HIS A 445 -4.82 -0.81 1.57
N GLY A 446 -4.60 -2.13 1.55
CA GLY A 446 -3.83 -2.83 2.59
C GLY A 446 -4.58 -3.04 3.92
N LEU A 447 -5.85 -2.65 4.01
CA LEU A 447 -6.70 -2.95 5.15
C LEU A 447 -7.40 -4.30 5.00
N ASP A 448 -7.58 -5.00 6.11
CA ASP A 448 -8.45 -6.17 6.19
C ASP A 448 -9.93 -5.79 6.07
N ASN A 449 -10.81 -6.77 5.89
CA ASN A 449 -12.23 -6.53 5.65
C ASN A 449 -12.92 -5.79 6.81
N SER A 450 -12.49 -6.02 8.05
CA SER A 450 -13.04 -5.37 9.23
C SER A 450 -12.71 -3.87 9.25
N ASN A 451 -11.43 -3.54 9.07
CA ASN A 451 -10.97 -2.15 9.04
C ASN A 451 -11.48 -1.40 7.81
N ARG A 452 -11.66 -2.07 6.65
CA ARG A 452 -12.29 -1.46 5.47
C ARG A 452 -13.69 -0.97 5.76
N ARG A 453 -14.50 -1.81 6.43
CA ARG A 453 -15.87 -1.44 6.80
C ARG A 453 -15.87 -0.27 7.76
N LEU A 454 -15.06 -0.32 8.82
CA LEU A 454 -14.91 0.80 9.76
C LEU A 454 -14.58 2.12 9.04
N VAL A 455 -13.58 2.11 8.15
CA VAL A 455 -13.18 3.32 7.41
C VAL A 455 -14.30 3.83 6.51
N LYS A 456 -15.05 2.95 5.84
CA LYS A 456 -16.23 3.36 5.04
C LYS A 456 -17.28 4.01 5.91
N ASP A 457 -17.64 3.40 7.06
CA ASP A 457 -18.62 3.94 8.00
C ASP A 457 -18.19 5.34 8.53
N VAL A 458 -16.88 5.51 8.81
CA VAL A 458 -16.32 6.80 9.24
C VAL A 458 -16.42 7.85 8.13
N ILE A 459 -16.06 7.51 6.88
CA ILE A 459 -16.16 8.43 5.74
C ILE A 459 -17.62 8.84 5.54
N GLU A 460 -18.54 7.89 5.50
CA GLU A 460 -19.97 8.16 5.31
C GLU A 460 -20.54 9.04 6.43
N THR A 461 -20.14 8.79 7.68
CA THR A 461 -20.55 9.61 8.82
C THR A 461 -20.00 11.02 8.74
N PHE A 462 -18.74 11.16 8.37
CA PHE A 462 -18.09 12.46 8.20
C PHE A 462 -18.77 13.29 7.07
N CYS A 463 -19.07 12.65 5.96
CA CYS A 463 -19.74 13.27 4.79
C CYS A 463 -21.20 13.70 5.05
N LYS A 464 -21.86 13.22 6.11
CA LYS A 464 -23.19 13.70 6.53
C LYS A 464 -23.15 15.08 7.17
N ARG A 465 -21.97 15.57 7.55
CA ARG A 465 -21.81 16.91 8.13
C ARG A 465 -21.90 17.97 7.03
N PRO A 466 -22.41 19.18 7.36
CA PRO A 466 -22.49 20.26 6.38
C PRO A 466 -21.08 20.69 5.91
N ASN A 467 -21.01 21.17 4.68
CA ASN A 467 -19.77 21.70 4.08
C ASN A 467 -18.59 20.70 4.02
N LYS A 468 -18.88 19.40 3.92
CA LYS A 468 -17.86 18.37 3.76
C LYS A 468 -17.89 17.81 2.35
N THR A 469 -16.81 18.06 1.61
CA THR A 469 -16.61 17.59 0.23
C THR A 469 -15.64 16.41 0.26
N LEU A 470 -15.87 15.41 -0.58
CA LEU A 470 -15.03 14.22 -0.71
C LEU A 470 -14.57 14.02 -2.16
N ILE A 471 -13.29 13.75 -2.34
CA ILE A 471 -12.74 13.17 -3.56
C ILE A 471 -12.05 11.86 -3.17
N MET A 472 -12.59 10.74 -3.62
CA MET A 472 -12.05 9.42 -3.34
C MET A 472 -11.58 8.73 -4.62
N VAL A 473 -10.35 8.23 -4.59
CA VAL A 473 -9.79 7.39 -5.65
C VAL A 473 -9.78 5.95 -5.18
N THR A 474 -10.36 5.06 -5.97
CA THR A 474 -10.24 3.61 -5.79
C THR A 474 -10.35 2.90 -7.12
N HIS A 475 -9.76 1.70 -7.19
CA HIS A 475 -9.89 0.78 -8.31
C HIS A 475 -11.06 -0.21 -8.17
N TYR A 476 -11.76 -0.17 -7.03
CA TYR A 476 -12.80 -1.13 -6.67
C TYR A 476 -14.13 -0.43 -6.43
N GLU A 477 -15.13 -0.79 -7.24
CA GLU A 477 -16.49 -0.24 -7.11
C GLU A 477 -17.09 -0.55 -5.72
N GLU A 478 -16.84 -1.75 -5.19
CA GLU A 478 -17.32 -2.19 -3.87
C GLU A 478 -16.70 -1.43 -2.69
N GLU A 479 -15.59 -0.73 -2.93
CA GLU A 479 -14.92 0.09 -1.92
C GLU A 479 -15.55 1.48 -1.77
N LEU A 480 -16.33 1.92 -2.75
CA LEU A 480 -16.94 3.23 -2.69
C LEU A 480 -17.96 3.31 -1.54
N PRO A 481 -17.89 4.38 -0.72
CA PRO A 481 -18.91 4.67 0.27
C PRO A 481 -20.25 5.00 -0.40
N ALA A 482 -21.36 4.73 0.31
CA ALA A 482 -22.70 5.01 -0.22
C ALA A 482 -23.00 6.50 -0.41
N CYS A 483 -22.22 7.39 0.19
CA CYS A 483 -22.35 8.84 0.03
C CYS A 483 -21.84 9.36 -1.32
N ILE A 484 -21.14 8.57 -2.13
CA ILE A 484 -20.65 8.99 -3.45
C ILE A 484 -21.82 9.27 -4.37
N ASP A 485 -21.92 10.51 -4.84
CA ASP A 485 -22.99 11.02 -5.69
C ASP A 485 -22.51 11.44 -7.10
N HIS A 486 -21.22 11.67 -7.27
CA HIS A 486 -20.60 12.09 -8.53
C HIS A 486 -19.42 11.19 -8.92
N ARG A 487 -19.16 11.12 -10.23
CA ARG A 487 -18.07 10.27 -10.75
C ARG A 487 -17.35 10.96 -11.90
N ILE A 488 -16.03 10.88 -11.89
CA ILE A 488 -15.18 11.28 -13.02
C ILE A 488 -14.21 10.13 -13.37
N ARG A 489 -14.05 9.88 -14.65
CA ARG A 489 -13.12 8.85 -15.15
C ARG A 489 -12.08 9.49 -16.06
N LEU A 490 -10.82 9.39 -15.64
CA LEU A 490 -9.70 9.82 -16.48
C LEU A 490 -9.31 8.74 -17.48
N VAL A 491 -9.05 9.17 -18.70
CA VAL A 491 -8.58 8.32 -19.80
C VAL A 491 -7.08 8.58 -20.02
N ARG A 492 -6.34 7.52 -20.24
CA ARG A 492 -4.90 7.62 -20.54
C ARG A 492 -4.75 8.17 -21.97
N HIS A 493 -4.02 9.27 -22.10
CA HIS A 493 -3.57 9.78 -23.41
C HIS A 493 -2.26 9.04 -23.78
N ILE A 494 -2.29 8.41 -24.96
CA ILE A 494 -1.18 7.61 -25.50
C ILE A 494 -0.29 8.52 -26.35
#